data_1b0219187a3ece790ac5b6a77552f3c6
#
_entry.id   1b0219187a3ece790ac5b6a77552f3c6
#
_cell.length_a   1.000
_cell.length_b   1.000
_cell.length_c   1.000
_cell.angle_alpha   90.00
_cell.angle_beta   90.00
_cell.angle_gamma   90.00
#
_symmetry.space_group_name_H-M   'P 1'
#
loop_
_entity.id
_entity.type
_entity.pdbx_description
1 polymer ?
#
loop_
_entity_poly.entity_id
_entity_poly.type
_entity_poly.pdbx_seq_one_letter_code
_entity_poly.pdbx_strand_id
1 'polypeptide(L)'
;LRAAQAQGLAAFAITDHCDIEFCRKQDVQTPVCQSAAAAKTLNAAAPGLRVLSGVEMGEAIWYEDAAADVLKAAHYDVVIGSVHAVRYPGYSMPYSQIDFSRFSEQEKDAFLAAYFDDLLEMAQTADFDILAHLTCPVRYIHGKYHRTVNLAQYQPKIDAILKTVVEKGAALEVNTSGFHEPEPYLMPELPVVKRYLAFGGTLITLGSDAHKAENMANGLTAAVQKLKIPLPV
;
A
#
# COMPACT_ATOMS: atom_id res chain seq x y z
N LEU A 1 5.73 19.90 -2.20
CA LEU A 1 6.05 20.71 -1.02
C LEU A 1 4.89 21.63 -0.60
N ARG A 2 4.45 22.56 -1.48
CA ARG A 2 3.41 23.55 -1.13
C ARG A 2 2.13 22.91 -0.59
N ALA A 3 1.68 21.80 -1.20
CA ALA A 3 0.49 21.10 -0.75
C ALA A 3 0.68 20.48 0.65
N ALA A 4 1.83 19.85 0.92
CA ALA A 4 2.15 19.30 2.23
C ALA A 4 2.23 20.37 3.32
N GLN A 5 2.87 21.51 3.02
CA GLN A 5 2.93 22.66 3.93
C GLN A 5 1.54 23.24 4.21
N ALA A 6 0.70 23.38 3.17
CA ALA A 6 -0.67 23.88 3.31
C ALA A 6 -1.55 22.96 4.18
N GLN A 7 -1.27 21.66 4.20
CA GLN A 7 -1.93 20.67 5.06
C GLN A 7 -1.31 20.56 6.46
N GLY A 8 -0.25 21.34 6.75
CA GLY A 8 0.40 21.34 8.05
C GLY A 8 1.16 20.05 8.36
N LEU A 9 1.60 19.29 7.35
CA LEU A 9 2.39 18.09 7.56
C LEU A 9 3.78 18.44 8.12
N ALA A 10 4.23 17.72 9.13
CA ALA A 10 5.59 17.80 9.64
C ALA A 10 6.57 16.95 8.80
N ALA A 11 6.07 15.85 8.25
CA ALA A 11 6.83 14.94 7.39
C ALA A 11 5.92 14.21 6.40
N PHE A 12 6.48 13.79 5.25
CA PHE A 12 5.85 12.86 4.34
C PHE A 12 6.91 12.11 3.52
N ALA A 13 6.58 10.93 3.01
CA ALA A 13 7.42 10.17 2.09
C ALA A 13 6.91 10.33 0.65
N ILE A 14 7.83 10.35 -0.30
CA ILE A 14 7.57 10.18 -1.73
C ILE A 14 7.93 8.74 -2.05
N THR A 15 6.95 7.94 -2.47
CA THR A 15 7.06 6.49 -2.63
C THR A 15 6.46 6.09 -3.98
N ASP A 16 7.12 6.49 -5.07
CA ASP A 16 6.66 6.16 -6.42
C ASP A 16 6.66 4.64 -6.64
N HIS A 17 5.73 4.17 -7.47
CA HIS A 17 5.57 2.76 -7.81
C HIS A 17 6.80 2.16 -8.48
N CYS A 18 7.17 0.98 -8.03
CA CYS A 18 8.10 0.07 -8.70
C CYS A 18 7.43 -1.30 -8.82
N ASP A 19 6.57 -1.45 -9.81
CA ASP A 19 5.80 -2.68 -10.04
C ASP A 19 6.68 -3.70 -10.76
N ILE A 20 7.17 -4.67 -10.01
CA ILE A 20 8.22 -5.62 -10.45
C ILE A 20 7.74 -6.55 -11.56
N GLU A 21 6.43 -6.81 -11.70
CA GLU A 21 5.91 -7.61 -12.81
C GLU A 21 6.23 -7.01 -14.19
N PHE A 22 6.52 -5.71 -14.25
CA PHE A 22 6.92 -5.05 -15.49
C PHE A 22 8.43 -5.04 -15.76
N CYS A 23 9.28 -5.44 -14.80
CA CYS A 23 10.75 -5.33 -14.91
C CYS A 23 11.35 -6.01 -16.15
N ARG A 24 10.68 -7.02 -16.70
CA ARG A 24 11.11 -7.72 -17.93
C ARG A 24 10.66 -7.02 -19.22
N LYS A 25 9.83 -5.99 -19.13
CA LYS A 25 9.24 -5.27 -20.27
C LYS A 25 9.67 -3.81 -20.33
N GLN A 26 10.02 -3.22 -19.20
CA GLN A 26 10.39 -1.81 -19.09
C GLN A 26 11.37 -1.57 -17.94
N ASP A 27 12.03 -0.43 -17.98
CA ASP A 27 12.88 0.04 -16.88
C ASP A 27 12.00 0.53 -15.73
N VAL A 28 11.96 -0.23 -14.65
CA VAL A 28 11.23 0.12 -13.41
C VAL A 28 12.15 0.75 -12.37
N GLN A 29 13.46 0.60 -12.51
CA GLN A 29 14.46 1.04 -11.54
C GLN A 29 14.82 2.52 -11.68
N THR A 30 15.12 2.99 -12.90
CA THR A 30 15.56 4.36 -13.12
C THR A 30 14.55 5.41 -12.61
N PRO A 31 13.23 5.29 -12.87
CA PRO A 31 12.26 6.25 -12.35
C PRO A 31 12.29 6.40 -10.83
N VAL A 32 12.32 5.28 -10.09
CA VAL A 32 12.28 5.33 -8.63
C VAL A 32 13.60 5.82 -8.02
N CYS A 33 14.73 5.52 -8.66
CA CYS A 33 16.02 6.13 -8.28
C CYS A 33 16.03 7.64 -8.47
N GLN A 34 15.46 8.14 -9.57
CA GLN A 34 15.32 9.58 -9.82
C GLN A 34 14.38 10.23 -8.80
N SER A 35 13.27 9.57 -8.47
CA SER A 35 12.33 10.03 -7.44
C SER A 35 13.00 10.13 -6.07
N ALA A 36 13.74 9.11 -5.65
CA ALA A 36 14.47 9.12 -4.40
C ALA A 36 15.52 10.27 -4.34
N ALA A 37 16.23 10.54 -5.44
CA ALA A 37 17.16 11.65 -5.53
C ALA A 37 16.43 13.02 -5.46
N ALA A 38 15.27 13.13 -6.11
CA ALA A 38 14.43 14.33 -6.06
C ALA A 38 13.90 14.58 -4.63
N ALA A 39 13.45 13.53 -3.91
CA ALA A 39 13.00 13.64 -2.53
C ALA A 39 14.08 14.20 -1.60
N LYS A 40 15.33 13.76 -1.74
CA LYS A 40 16.47 14.30 -0.99
C LYS A 40 16.70 15.77 -1.28
N THR A 41 16.63 16.17 -2.56
CA THR A 41 16.75 17.57 -2.97
C THR A 41 15.62 18.42 -2.38
N LEU A 42 14.39 17.92 -2.40
CA LEU A 42 13.24 18.59 -1.82
C LEU A 42 13.36 18.73 -0.31
N ASN A 43 13.86 17.70 0.38
CA ASN A 43 14.09 17.74 1.82
C ASN A 43 15.08 18.86 2.21
N ALA A 44 16.17 19.01 1.44
CA ALA A 44 17.14 20.08 1.68
C ALA A 44 16.56 21.50 1.42
N ALA A 45 15.57 21.61 0.55
CA ALA A 45 14.93 22.88 0.18
C ALA A 45 13.70 23.26 1.04
N ALA A 46 13.29 22.42 2.01
CA ALA A 46 12.05 22.60 2.77
C ALA A 46 12.28 22.68 4.29
N PRO A 47 12.84 23.79 4.82
CA PRO A 47 13.01 23.94 6.26
C PRO A 47 11.69 23.75 7.01
N GLY A 48 11.69 22.90 8.03
CA GLY A 48 10.51 22.63 8.86
C GLY A 48 9.53 21.60 8.30
N LEU A 49 9.81 21.01 7.13
CA LEU A 49 9.06 19.89 6.56
C LEU A 49 10.03 18.79 6.17
N ARG A 50 9.94 17.63 6.81
CA ARG A 50 10.79 16.48 6.47
C ARG A 50 10.22 15.74 5.26
N VAL A 51 11.00 15.61 4.20
CA VAL A 51 10.66 14.84 3.00
C VAL A 51 11.53 13.59 2.98
N LEU A 52 10.89 12.43 3.06
CA LEU A 52 11.54 11.11 3.03
C LEU A 52 11.57 10.59 1.59
N SER A 53 12.69 9.98 1.22
CA SER A 53 12.81 9.23 -0.02
C SER A 53 12.27 7.82 0.19
N GLY A 54 11.42 7.33 -0.73
CA GLY A 54 10.90 5.99 -0.61
C GLY A 54 10.61 5.36 -1.97
N VAL A 55 10.12 4.14 -1.90
CA VAL A 55 9.63 3.37 -3.04
C VAL A 55 8.44 2.53 -2.61
N GLU A 56 7.41 2.45 -3.44
CA GLU A 56 6.37 1.44 -3.31
C GLU A 56 6.70 0.27 -4.23
N MET A 57 7.15 -0.82 -3.60
CA MET A 57 7.57 -2.05 -4.28
C MET A 57 6.37 -2.96 -4.50
N GLY A 58 5.85 -3.00 -5.72
CA GLY A 58 4.79 -3.91 -6.13
C GLY A 58 5.36 -5.27 -6.56
N GLU A 59 4.66 -6.35 -6.22
CA GLU A 59 4.92 -7.72 -6.69
C GLU A 59 6.38 -8.19 -6.55
N ALA A 60 7.06 -7.84 -5.45
CA ALA A 60 8.46 -8.23 -5.22
C ALA A 60 8.71 -9.73 -5.36
N ILE A 61 7.68 -10.55 -5.08
CA ILE A 61 7.72 -12.03 -5.18
C ILE A 61 7.71 -12.57 -6.62
N TRP A 62 7.46 -11.74 -7.64
CA TRP A 62 7.44 -12.20 -9.03
C TRP A 62 8.84 -12.34 -9.62
N TYR A 63 9.76 -11.44 -9.24
CA TYR A 63 11.16 -11.42 -9.67
C TYR A 63 12.03 -10.88 -8.53
N GLU A 64 12.35 -11.72 -7.56
CA GLU A 64 13.08 -11.35 -6.33
C GLU A 64 14.46 -10.75 -6.61
N ASP A 65 15.15 -11.20 -7.66
CA ASP A 65 16.42 -10.65 -8.12
C ASP A 65 16.27 -9.18 -8.54
N ALA A 66 15.25 -8.88 -9.33
CA ALA A 66 14.99 -7.52 -9.79
C ALA A 66 14.55 -6.59 -8.63
N ALA A 67 13.73 -7.08 -7.69
CA ALA A 67 13.36 -6.34 -6.50
C ALA A 67 14.59 -6.01 -5.64
N ALA A 68 15.46 -6.99 -5.40
CA ALA A 68 16.70 -6.78 -4.67
C ALA A 68 17.65 -5.78 -5.35
N ASP A 69 17.71 -5.78 -6.69
CA ASP A 69 18.52 -4.82 -7.44
C ASP A 69 17.99 -3.39 -7.34
N VAL A 70 16.67 -3.21 -7.36
CA VAL A 70 16.04 -1.89 -7.11
C VAL A 70 16.38 -1.37 -5.72
N LEU A 71 16.27 -2.22 -4.68
CA LEU A 71 16.60 -1.82 -3.31
C LEU A 71 18.07 -1.45 -3.10
N LYS A 72 18.99 -2.03 -3.89
CA LYS A 72 20.43 -1.70 -3.87
C LYS A 72 20.77 -0.44 -4.67
N ALA A 73 19.94 -0.09 -5.65
CA ALA A 73 20.26 0.97 -6.61
C ALA A 73 20.18 2.38 -6.03
N ALA A 74 19.41 2.58 -4.96
CA ALA A 74 19.29 3.85 -4.24
C ALA A 74 19.17 3.62 -2.74
N HIS A 75 19.40 4.68 -1.97
CA HIS A 75 19.06 4.66 -0.54
C HIS A 75 17.65 5.20 -0.37
N TYR A 76 16.77 4.38 0.16
CA TYR A 76 15.41 4.72 0.53
C TYR A 76 15.31 4.88 2.05
N ASP A 77 14.62 5.92 2.52
CA ASP A 77 14.26 6.08 3.93
C ASP A 77 13.06 5.19 4.28
N VAL A 78 12.24 4.82 3.28
CA VAL A 78 11.02 4.02 3.42
C VAL A 78 10.84 3.11 2.22
N VAL A 79 10.59 1.83 2.48
CA VAL A 79 10.18 0.83 1.49
C VAL A 79 8.78 0.35 1.83
N ILE A 80 7.84 0.56 0.93
CA ILE A 80 6.46 0.08 1.05
C ILE A 80 6.33 -1.20 0.21
N GLY A 81 5.83 -2.28 0.81
CA GLY A 81 5.52 -3.52 0.10
C GLY A 81 4.04 -3.57 -0.29
N SER A 82 3.75 -3.81 -1.57
CA SER A 82 2.41 -3.85 -2.12
C SER A 82 2.20 -5.01 -3.11
N VAL A 83 0.94 -5.32 -3.39
CA VAL A 83 0.52 -6.25 -4.45
C VAL A 83 -0.57 -5.56 -5.26
N HIS A 84 -0.27 -5.20 -6.51
CA HIS A 84 -1.20 -4.56 -7.45
C HIS A 84 -1.69 -5.53 -8.53
N ALA A 85 -0.87 -6.51 -8.91
CA ALA A 85 -1.23 -7.61 -9.80
C ALA A 85 -1.16 -8.93 -9.04
N VAL A 86 -2.03 -9.86 -9.40
CA VAL A 86 -2.20 -11.14 -8.70
C VAL A 86 -1.85 -12.30 -9.64
N ARG A 87 -1.16 -13.30 -9.14
CA ARG A 87 -0.90 -14.56 -9.85
C ARG A 87 -2.20 -15.36 -9.99
N TYR A 88 -3.08 -14.90 -10.86
CA TYR A 88 -4.38 -15.51 -11.13
C TYR A 88 -4.53 -15.89 -12.61
N PRO A 89 -4.98 -17.11 -12.95
CA PRO A 89 -5.06 -17.57 -14.32
C PRO A 89 -5.83 -16.63 -15.25
N GLY A 90 -5.21 -16.26 -16.37
CA GLY A 90 -5.81 -15.36 -17.37
C GLY A 90 -5.69 -13.87 -17.06
N TYR A 91 -5.11 -13.49 -15.94
CA TYR A 91 -4.92 -12.09 -15.53
C TYR A 91 -3.46 -11.85 -15.16
N SER A 92 -2.80 -10.94 -15.88
CA SER A 92 -1.42 -10.49 -15.64
C SER A 92 -1.31 -8.97 -15.63
N MET A 93 -2.40 -8.30 -15.32
CA MET A 93 -2.51 -6.85 -15.25
C MET A 93 -2.85 -6.42 -13.81
N PRO A 94 -2.56 -5.18 -13.42
CA PRO A 94 -3.02 -4.65 -12.14
C PRO A 94 -4.53 -4.77 -11.97
N TYR A 95 -4.97 -5.15 -10.77
CA TYR A 95 -6.40 -5.35 -10.51
C TYR A 95 -7.25 -4.08 -10.69
N SER A 96 -6.63 -2.90 -10.69
CA SER A 96 -7.28 -1.64 -11.05
C SER A 96 -7.81 -1.61 -12.49
N GLN A 97 -7.23 -2.43 -13.39
CA GLN A 97 -7.60 -2.55 -14.80
C GLN A 97 -8.55 -3.73 -15.06
N ILE A 98 -8.82 -4.57 -14.06
CA ILE A 98 -9.71 -5.72 -14.19
C ILE A 98 -11.18 -5.26 -14.19
N ASP A 99 -11.94 -5.79 -15.12
CA ASP A 99 -13.40 -5.62 -15.16
C ASP A 99 -14.08 -6.69 -14.29
N PHE A 100 -14.21 -6.42 -13.00
CA PHE A 100 -14.85 -7.34 -12.06
C PHE A 100 -16.35 -7.53 -12.28
N SER A 101 -17.00 -6.74 -13.17
CA SER A 101 -18.40 -6.99 -13.53
C SER A 101 -18.60 -8.31 -14.27
N ARG A 102 -17.52 -8.82 -14.90
CA ARG A 102 -17.51 -10.08 -15.67
C ARG A 102 -17.26 -11.31 -14.81
N PHE A 103 -16.85 -11.13 -13.56
CA PHE A 103 -16.57 -12.25 -12.68
C PHE A 103 -17.86 -12.80 -12.07
N SER A 104 -18.02 -14.12 -12.06
CA SER A 104 -18.96 -14.79 -11.15
C SER A 104 -18.56 -14.52 -9.70
N GLU A 105 -19.44 -14.79 -8.74
CA GLU A 105 -19.09 -14.68 -7.32
C GLU A 105 -17.93 -15.63 -6.97
N GLN A 106 -17.94 -16.82 -7.53
CA GLN A 106 -16.87 -17.81 -7.30
C GLN A 106 -15.52 -17.34 -7.87
N GLU A 107 -15.49 -16.75 -9.06
CA GLU A 107 -14.25 -16.20 -9.65
C GLU A 107 -13.73 -15.03 -8.85
N LYS A 108 -14.61 -14.12 -8.42
CA LYS A 108 -14.25 -12.99 -7.55
C LYS A 108 -13.63 -13.49 -6.24
N ASP A 109 -14.26 -14.48 -5.61
CA ASP A 109 -13.76 -15.01 -4.34
C ASP A 109 -12.44 -15.78 -4.53
N ALA A 110 -12.27 -16.52 -5.62
CA ALA A 110 -11.03 -17.19 -5.95
C ALA A 110 -9.90 -16.18 -6.25
N PHE A 111 -10.20 -15.06 -6.95
CA PHE A 111 -9.25 -14.00 -7.19
C PHE A 111 -8.77 -13.34 -5.88
N LEU A 112 -9.70 -13.02 -4.98
CA LEU A 112 -9.35 -12.45 -3.67
C LEU A 112 -8.57 -13.44 -2.80
N ALA A 113 -8.88 -14.73 -2.89
CA ALA A 113 -8.10 -15.75 -2.20
C ALA A 113 -6.65 -15.79 -2.69
N ALA A 114 -6.43 -15.71 -4.02
CA ALA A 114 -5.09 -15.63 -4.62
C ALA A 114 -4.38 -14.32 -4.24
N TYR A 115 -5.09 -13.19 -4.20
CA TYR A 115 -4.55 -11.92 -3.72
C TYR A 115 -3.98 -12.02 -2.30
N PHE A 116 -4.75 -12.60 -1.37
CA PHE A 116 -4.27 -12.76 0.00
C PHE A 116 -3.16 -13.80 0.12
N ASP A 117 -3.07 -14.79 -0.78
CA ASP A 117 -1.93 -15.71 -0.85
C ASP A 117 -0.66 -14.99 -1.30
N ASP A 118 -0.74 -14.19 -2.38
CA ASP A 118 0.39 -13.40 -2.86
C ASP A 118 0.85 -12.37 -1.82
N LEU A 119 -0.11 -11.70 -1.15
CA LEU A 119 0.19 -10.74 -0.10
C LEU A 119 0.86 -11.40 1.12
N LEU A 120 0.43 -12.60 1.50
CA LEU A 120 1.05 -13.36 2.59
C LEU A 120 2.48 -13.78 2.23
N GLU A 121 2.69 -14.31 1.02
CA GLU A 121 4.03 -14.67 0.55
C GLU A 121 4.94 -13.44 0.51
N MET A 122 4.47 -12.32 -0.03
CA MET A 122 5.21 -11.07 -0.05
C MET A 122 5.54 -10.60 1.38
N ALA A 123 4.57 -10.65 2.30
CA ALA A 123 4.81 -10.30 3.69
C ALA A 123 5.87 -11.18 4.35
N GLN A 124 5.95 -12.46 3.99
CA GLN A 124 6.92 -13.41 4.54
C GLN A 124 8.32 -13.26 3.96
N THR A 125 8.44 -12.98 2.66
CA THR A 125 9.71 -13.10 1.93
C THR A 125 10.35 -11.79 1.51
N ALA A 126 9.56 -10.73 1.23
CA ALA A 126 10.09 -9.47 0.76
C ALA A 126 10.60 -8.56 1.89
N ASP A 127 11.55 -7.70 1.57
CA ASP A 127 12.04 -6.65 2.48
C ASP A 127 11.21 -5.37 2.29
N PHE A 128 10.55 -4.93 3.35
CA PHE A 128 9.79 -3.68 3.40
C PHE A 128 9.66 -3.15 4.83
N ASP A 129 9.43 -1.85 4.96
CA ASP A 129 9.18 -1.18 6.24
C ASP A 129 7.68 -1.07 6.54
N ILE A 130 6.84 -0.98 5.50
CA ILE A 130 5.41 -0.74 5.60
C ILE A 130 4.68 -1.72 4.67
N LEU A 131 3.66 -2.43 5.20
CA LEU A 131 2.71 -3.17 4.37
C LEU A 131 1.62 -2.23 3.89
N ALA A 132 1.51 -2.03 2.57
CA ALA A 132 0.53 -1.16 1.93
C ALA A 132 -0.89 -1.73 1.98
N HIS A 133 -1.85 -0.84 2.05
CA HIS A 133 -3.28 -0.96 1.71
C HIS A 133 -3.85 -2.40 1.61
N LEU A 134 -3.71 -3.17 2.68
CA LEU A 134 -3.99 -4.63 2.78
C LEU A 134 -5.30 -5.09 2.10
N THR A 135 -6.30 -4.24 1.98
CA THR A 135 -7.60 -4.58 1.36
C THR A 135 -7.87 -3.81 0.06
N CYS A 136 -6.82 -3.37 -0.65
CA CYS A 136 -6.95 -2.51 -1.82
C CYS A 136 -7.85 -3.06 -2.95
N PRO A 137 -7.84 -4.35 -3.34
CA PRO A 137 -8.76 -4.88 -4.36
C PRO A 137 -10.23 -4.66 -4.02
N VAL A 138 -10.59 -4.60 -2.72
CA VAL A 138 -11.96 -4.36 -2.27
C VAL A 138 -12.46 -3.00 -2.74
N ARG A 139 -11.57 -1.98 -2.78
CA ARG A 139 -11.88 -0.65 -3.32
C ARG A 139 -12.46 -0.73 -4.73
N TYR A 140 -11.84 -1.51 -5.60
CA TYR A 140 -12.28 -1.64 -6.99
C TYR A 140 -13.55 -2.48 -7.10
N ILE A 141 -13.62 -3.59 -6.37
CA ILE A 141 -14.78 -4.50 -6.40
C ILE A 141 -16.01 -3.83 -5.82
N HIS A 142 -15.90 -3.17 -4.68
CA HIS A 142 -17.02 -2.50 -4.01
C HIS A 142 -17.29 -1.12 -4.61
N GLY A 143 -16.30 -0.24 -4.67
CA GLY A 143 -16.48 1.15 -5.09
C GLY A 143 -16.88 1.29 -6.55
N LYS A 144 -16.18 0.59 -7.46
CA LYS A 144 -16.43 0.71 -8.91
C LYS A 144 -17.56 -0.20 -9.42
N TYR A 145 -17.67 -1.41 -8.87
CA TYR A 145 -18.60 -2.42 -9.38
C TYR A 145 -19.76 -2.71 -8.43
N HIS A 146 -19.84 -2.04 -7.28
CA HIS A 146 -20.89 -2.17 -6.25
C HIS A 146 -21.15 -3.62 -5.85
N ARG A 147 -20.07 -4.43 -5.80
CA ARG A 147 -20.15 -5.84 -5.40
C ARG A 147 -19.69 -6.02 -3.97
N THR A 148 -20.42 -6.81 -3.21
CA THR A 148 -20.08 -7.11 -1.82
C THR A 148 -18.89 -8.03 -1.72
N VAL A 149 -17.97 -7.74 -0.79
CA VAL A 149 -16.86 -8.59 -0.39
C VAL A 149 -17.02 -8.97 1.07
N ASN A 150 -17.09 -10.27 1.34
CA ASN A 150 -17.09 -10.79 2.71
C ASN A 150 -15.65 -11.11 3.15
N LEU A 151 -14.99 -10.18 3.85
CA LEU A 151 -13.62 -10.40 4.33
C LEU A 151 -13.50 -11.51 5.37
N ALA A 152 -14.58 -11.91 6.05
CA ALA A 152 -14.52 -12.95 7.06
C ALA A 152 -14.06 -14.32 6.51
N GLN A 153 -14.32 -14.60 5.24
CA GLN A 153 -13.85 -15.84 4.59
C GLN A 153 -12.33 -15.89 4.42
N TYR A 154 -11.65 -14.72 4.37
CA TYR A 154 -10.20 -14.60 4.24
C TYR A 154 -9.51 -14.33 5.59
N GLN A 155 -10.27 -14.30 6.69
CA GLN A 155 -9.75 -13.93 8.01
C GLN A 155 -8.51 -14.71 8.43
N PRO A 156 -8.40 -16.05 8.22
CA PRO A 156 -7.18 -16.78 8.56
C PRO A 156 -5.94 -16.28 7.82
N LYS A 157 -6.07 -15.91 6.54
CA LYS A 157 -4.97 -15.35 5.73
C LYS A 157 -4.61 -13.93 6.19
N ILE A 158 -5.62 -13.10 6.39
CA ILE A 158 -5.44 -11.74 6.94
C ILE A 158 -4.72 -11.79 8.28
N ASP A 159 -5.10 -12.69 9.18
CA ASP A 159 -4.45 -12.86 10.47
C ASP A 159 -3.00 -13.32 10.34
N ALA A 160 -2.71 -14.22 9.41
CA ALA A 160 -1.34 -14.66 9.14
C ALA A 160 -0.48 -13.49 8.62
N ILE A 161 -1.00 -12.69 7.67
CA ILE A 161 -0.33 -11.49 7.17
C ILE A 161 -0.03 -10.51 8.32
N LEU A 162 -1.04 -10.18 9.13
CA LEU A 162 -0.87 -9.22 10.22
C LEU A 162 0.16 -9.69 11.26
N LYS A 163 0.17 -10.99 11.60
CA LYS A 163 1.18 -11.57 12.50
C LYS A 163 2.57 -11.47 11.90
N THR A 164 2.72 -11.78 10.61
CA THR A 164 4.00 -11.67 9.90
C THR A 164 4.52 -10.23 9.93
N VAL A 165 3.65 -9.23 9.70
CA VAL A 165 4.01 -7.81 9.77
C VAL A 165 4.49 -7.43 11.17
N VAL A 166 3.81 -7.91 12.23
CA VAL A 166 4.22 -7.69 13.62
C VAL A 166 5.56 -8.35 13.92
N GLU A 167 5.75 -9.60 13.51
CA GLU A 167 7.00 -10.36 13.73
C GLU A 167 8.20 -9.73 13.01
N LYS A 168 7.98 -9.14 11.83
CA LYS A 168 9.01 -8.37 11.11
C LYS A 168 9.31 -7.00 11.75
N GLY A 169 8.47 -6.51 12.65
CA GLY A 169 8.55 -5.14 13.15
C GLY A 169 8.22 -4.09 12.11
N ALA A 170 7.51 -4.47 11.03
CA ALA A 170 7.04 -3.58 10.00
C ALA A 170 5.75 -2.86 10.41
N ALA A 171 5.45 -1.73 9.74
CA ALA A 171 4.23 -0.98 9.97
C ALA A 171 3.08 -1.50 9.10
N LEU A 172 1.85 -1.35 9.60
CA LEU A 172 0.64 -1.49 8.79
C LEU A 172 0.22 -0.10 8.28
N GLU A 173 0.09 0.05 6.97
CA GLU A 173 -0.51 1.24 6.40
C GLU A 173 -2.03 1.23 6.59
N VAL A 174 -2.58 2.39 6.95
CA VAL A 174 -4.01 2.71 6.78
C VAL A 174 -4.12 3.73 5.65
N ASN A 175 -4.47 3.24 4.48
CA ASN A 175 -4.57 4.03 3.26
C ASN A 175 -5.95 4.67 3.15
N THR A 176 -5.96 5.96 2.79
CA THR A 176 -7.16 6.79 2.73
C THR A 176 -7.61 7.12 1.31
N SER A 177 -6.96 6.55 0.27
CA SER A 177 -7.37 6.83 -1.11
C SER A 177 -8.81 6.36 -1.42
N GLY A 178 -9.36 5.44 -0.63
CA GLY A 178 -10.79 5.09 -0.68
C GLY A 178 -11.74 6.22 -0.28
N PHE A 179 -11.26 7.35 0.26
CA PHE A 179 -12.09 8.52 0.56
C PHE A 179 -12.49 9.33 -0.69
N HIS A 180 -11.95 9.00 -1.85
CA HIS A 180 -12.41 9.55 -3.13
C HIS A 180 -13.67 8.84 -3.65
N GLU A 181 -14.03 7.68 -3.09
CA GLU A 181 -15.23 6.94 -3.48
C GLU A 181 -16.50 7.55 -2.86
N PRO A 182 -17.68 7.33 -3.46
CA PRO A 182 -18.96 7.81 -2.91
C PRO A 182 -19.24 7.32 -1.48
N GLU A 183 -18.79 6.12 -1.16
CA GLU A 183 -18.84 5.53 0.18
C GLU A 183 -17.40 5.43 0.73
N PRO A 184 -16.92 6.46 1.47
CA PRO A 184 -15.54 6.51 1.93
C PRO A 184 -15.20 5.38 2.89
N TYR A 185 -14.10 4.65 2.62
CA TYR A 185 -13.60 3.59 3.48
C TYR A 185 -12.06 3.62 3.59
N LEU A 186 -11.55 2.92 4.61
CA LEU A 186 -10.13 2.78 4.88
C LEU A 186 -9.61 1.45 4.33
N MET A 187 -8.36 1.41 3.92
CA MET A 187 -7.68 0.19 3.51
C MET A 187 -6.46 -0.09 4.38
N PRO A 188 -6.58 -1.00 5.35
CA PRO A 188 -7.77 -1.74 5.74
C PRO A 188 -8.70 -0.94 6.66
N GLU A 189 -9.93 -1.45 6.82
CA GLU A 189 -10.92 -0.89 7.75
C GLU A 189 -10.56 -1.17 9.22
N LEU A 190 -11.19 -0.42 10.13
CA LEU A 190 -10.97 -0.48 11.58
C LEU A 190 -10.99 -1.90 12.19
N PRO A 191 -11.86 -2.85 11.80
CA PRO A 191 -11.80 -4.20 12.35
C PRO A 191 -10.46 -4.90 12.11
N VAL A 192 -9.85 -4.73 10.94
CA VAL A 192 -8.55 -5.32 10.59
C VAL A 192 -7.42 -4.62 11.37
N VAL A 193 -7.48 -3.29 11.48
CA VAL A 193 -6.51 -2.51 12.29
C VAL A 193 -6.55 -2.96 13.76
N LYS A 194 -7.75 -3.15 14.33
CA LYS A 194 -7.90 -3.66 15.71
C LYS A 194 -7.28 -5.06 15.89
N ARG A 195 -7.37 -5.93 14.86
CA ARG A 195 -6.71 -7.24 14.91
C ARG A 195 -5.21 -7.12 14.90
N TYR A 196 -4.65 -6.22 14.05
CA TYR A 196 -3.22 -5.94 14.05
C TYR A 196 -2.72 -5.53 15.44
N LEU A 197 -3.42 -4.58 16.10
CA LEU A 197 -3.10 -4.17 17.46
C LEU A 197 -3.24 -5.32 18.47
N ALA A 198 -4.27 -6.17 18.33
CA ALA A 198 -4.48 -7.32 19.20
C ALA A 198 -3.37 -8.39 19.06
N PHE A 199 -2.69 -8.46 17.90
CA PHE A 199 -1.52 -9.30 17.69
C PHE A 199 -0.21 -8.66 18.19
N GLY A 200 -0.28 -7.47 18.80
CA GLY A 200 0.90 -6.76 19.33
C GLY A 200 1.52 -5.76 18.36
N GLY A 201 0.87 -5.47 17.23
CA GLY A 201 1.32 -4.43 16.32
C GLY A 201 1.25 -3.05 16.95
N THR A 202 2.26 -2.23 16.76
CA THR A 202 2.38 -0.89 17.35
C THR A 202 2.67 0.20 16.32
N LEU A 203 3.08 -0.19 15.11
CA LEU A 203 3.47 0.74 14.05
C LEU A 203 2.35 0.86 13.01
N ILE A 204 1.74 2.03 12.95
CA ILE A 204 0.72 2.35 11.95
C ILE A 204 1.17 3.58 11.19
N THR A 205 1.10 3.54 9.87
CA THR A 205 1.27 4.69 9.00
C THR A 205 -0.05 5.09 8.34
N LEU A 206 -0.14 6.35 7.92
CA LEU A 206 -1.27 6.85 7.15
C LEU A 206 -0.80 7.20 5.74
N GLY A 207 -1.43 6.64 4.74
CA GLY A 207 -1.16 6.92 3.33
C GLY A 207 -2.36 7.59 2.66
N SER A 208 -2.16 8.74 2.01
CA SER A 208 -3.18 9.32 1.14
C SER A 208 -3.14 8.77 -0.28
N ASP A 209 -2.05 8.07 -0.63
CA ASP A 209 -1.82 7.50 -1.95
C ASP A 209 -2.06 8.54 -3.06
N ALA A 210 -1.48 9.72 -2.83
CA ALA A 210 -1.75 10.92 -3.60
C ALA A 210 -0.91 10.98 -4.86
N HIS A 211 -1.51 10.69 -6.00
CA HIS A 211 -0.91 10.84 -7.34
C HIS A 211 -0.94 12.27 -7.87
N LYS A 212 -1.58 13.21 -7.13
CA LYS A 212 -1.69 14.63 -7.47
C LYS A 212 -1.59 15.48 -6.21
N ALA A 213 -1.05 16.69 -6.34
CA ALA A 213 -0.90 17.63 -5.23
C ALA A 213 -2.23 17.97 -4.51
N GLU A 214 -3.33 18.00 -5.24
CA GLU A 214 -4.66 18.28 -4.71
C GLU A 214 -5.18 17.16 -3.77
N ASN A 215 -4.66 15.94 -3.91
CA ASN A 215 -5.03 14.78 -3.11
C ASN A 215 -4.10 14.58 -1.89
N MET A 216 -3.09 15.44 -1.74
CA MET A 216 -2.14 15.37 -0.62
C MET A 216 -2.87 15.40 0.71
N ALA A 217 -2.59 14.40 1.57
CA ALA A 217 -3.18 14.23 2.89
C ALA A 217 -4.71 14.09 2.90
N ASN A 218 -5.36 13.82 1.75
CA ASN A 218 -6.80 13.62 1.72
C ASN A 218 -7.21 12.44 2.61
N GLY A 219 -8.25 12.66 3.43
CA GLY A 219 -8.79 11.64 4.34
C GLY A 219 -7.98 11.37 5.61
N LEU A 220 -6.74 11.88 5.78
CA LEU A 220 -5.91 11.55 6.93
C LEU A 220 -6.57 11.97 8.26
N THR A 221 -7.09 13.19 8.35
CA THR A 221 -7.80 13.67 9.55
C THR A 221 -9.01 12.79 9.90
N ALA A 222 -9.79 12.41 8.88
CA ALA A 222 -10.95 11.54 9.08
C ALA A 222 -10.52 10.12 9.50
N ALA A 223 -9.42 9.60 8.98
CA ALA A 223 -8.84 8.33 9.39
C ALA A 223 -8.45 8.35 10.87
N VAL A 224 -7.71 9.38 11.32
CA VAL A 224 -7.34 9.55 12.73
C VAL A 224 -8.58 9.55 13.63
N GLN A 225 -9.63 10.28 13.25
CA GLN A 225 -10.87 10.31 14.00
C GLN A 225 -11.59 8.96 14.05
N LYS A 226 -11.63 8.23 12.92
CA LYS A 226 -12.24 6.90 12.84
C LYS A 226 -11.46 5.86 13.65
N LEU A 227 -10.16 5.91 13.58
CA LEU A 227 -9.30 4.93 14.26
C LEU A 227 -9.36 5.08 15.78
N LYS A 228 -9.56 6.30 16.30
CA LYS A 228 -9.52 6.61 17.76
C LYS A 228 -8.30 6.00 18.46
N ILE A 229 -7.22 5.80 17.72
CA ILE A 229 -5.96 5.27 18.22
C ILE A 229 -5.13 6.49 18.60
N PRO A 230 -4.56 6.55 19.82
CA PRO A 230 -3.57 7.55 20.13
C PRO A 230 -2.40 7.33 19.18
N LEU A 231 -2.26 8.19 18.18
CA LEU A 231 -1.04 8.19 17.37
C LEU A 231 0.10 8.61 18.29
N PRO A 232 1.25 7.94 18.23
CA PRO A 232 2.42 8.42 18.93
C PRO A 232 2.73 9.85 18.43
N VAL A 233 2.79 10.79 19.36
CA VAL A 233 3.13 12.20 19.12
C VAL A 233 4.62 12.31 18.79
#